data_c74222d83ae92c23530e1c76b277cce0
#
_entry.id   c74222d83ae92c23530e1c76b277cce0
#
_cell.length_a   1.000
_cell.length_b   1.000
_cell.length_c   1.000
_cell.angle_alpha   90.00
_cell.angle_beta   90.00
_cell.angle_gamma   90.00
#
_symmetry.space_group_name_H-M   'P 1'
#
loop_
_entity.id
_entity.type
_entity.pdbx_description
1 polymer ?
#
loop_
_entity_poly.entity_id
_entity_poly.type
_entity_poly.pdbx_seq_one_letter_code
_entity_poly.pdbx_strand_id
1 'polypeptide(L)'
;MRSKQMLMVCLVALASISLQAQPQRGATREKANYELASRFSRKKTDKMVFSTSVRPIWFKTSDLFWYEYKTSEGTNWYVADPAKATQQELFDKVKLATELTQITKDPFDAQNLPLKELRLK
;
A
#
# COMPACT_ATOMS: atom_id res chain seq x y z
N MET A 1 -58.67 -7.78 -48.67
CA MET A 1 -58.12 -8.89 -47.82
C MET A 1 -56.66 -9.20 -48.03
N ARG A 2 -56.01 -8.77 -49.10
CA ARG A 2 -54.52 -9.06 -49.34
C ARG A 2 -53.56 -8.18 -48.59
N SER A 3 -53.89 -6.99 -48.17
CA SER A 3 -52.96 -6.06 -47.47
C SER A 3 -52.65 -6.45 -46.01
N LYS A 4 -53.65 -7.02 -45.32
CA LYS A 4 -53.46 -7.43 -43.92
C LYS A 4 -52.59 -8.64 -43.77
N GLN A 5 -52.55 -9.57 -44.71
CA GLN A 5 -51.69 -10.73 -44.71
C GLN A 5 -50.23 -10.37 -45.02
N MET A 6 -49.99 -9.35 -45.83
CA MET A 6 -48.67 -8.90 -46.18
C MET A 6 -47.98 -8.17 -44.98
N LEU A 7 -48.76 -7.47 -44.17
CA LEU A 7 -48.29 -6.79 -42.99
C LEU A 7 -47.89 -7.75 -41.88
N MET A 8 -48.57 -8.90 -41.75
CA MET A 8 -48.26 -9.91 -40.74
C MET A 8 -47.01 -10.71 -41.06
N VAL A 9 -46.73 -10.95 -42.34
CA VAL A 9 -45.51 -11.64 -42.80
C VAL A 9 -44.25 -10.75 -42.55
N CYS A 10 -44.35 -9.45 -42.73
CA CYS A 10 -43.23 -8.53 -42.42
C CYS A 10 -42.95 -8.42 -40.92
N LEU A 11 -43.96 -8.53 -40.06
CA LEU A 11 -43.79 -8.44 -38.60
C LEU A 11 -43.11 -9.69 -38.01
N VAL A 12 -43.30 -10.86 -38.61
CA VAL A 12 -42.66 -12.12 -38.20
C VAL A 12 -41.18 -12.17 -38.67
N ALA A 13 -40.88 -11.53 -39.81
CA ALA A 13 -39.51 -11.48 -40.33
C ALA A 13 -38.57 -10.56 -39.54
N LEU A 14 -39.11 -9.53 -38.84
CA LEU A 14 -38.33 -8.62 -38.01
C LEU A 14 -37.99 -9.17 -36.62
N ALA A 15 -38.69 -10.20 -36.16
CA ALA A 15 -38.43 -10.81 -34.83
C ALA A 15 -37.28 -11.79 -34.82
N SER A 16 -36.73 -12.20 -35.98
CA SER A 16 -35.69 -13.20 -36.09
C SER A 16 -34.25 -12.66 -36.16
N ILE A 17 -34.03 -11.34 -36.04
CA ILE A 17 -32.72 -10.72 -36.21
C ILE A 17 -32.00 -10.46 -34.86
N SER A 18 -32.65 -10.69 -33.73
CA SER A 18 -32.08 -10.37 -32.41
C SER A 18 -31.33 -11.50 -31.71
N LEU A 19 -31.00 -12.59 -32.40
CA LEU A 19 -30.31 -13.72 -31.77
C LEU A 19 -28.90 -13.97 -32.32
N GLN A 20 -28.23 -12.93 -32.78
CA GLN A 20 -26.84 -13.10 -33.20
C GLN A 20 -25.95 -12.07 -32.59
N ALA A 21 -24.93 -12.60 -31.96
CA ALA A 21 -23.71 -11.99 -31.45
C ALA A 21 -23.69 -11.70 -29.96
N GLN A 22 -23.72 -12.74 -29.17
CA GLN A 22 -22.74 -12.73 -28.10
C GLN A 22 -21.40 -13.12 -28.73
N PRO A 23 -20.42 -12.22 -28.79
CA PRO A 23 -19.06 -12.66 -29.05
C PRO A 23 -18.73 -13.62 -27.90
N GLN A 24 -18.64 -14.88 -28.18
CA GLN A 24 -17.91 -15.81 -27.33
C GLN A 24 -16.51 -15.20 -27.26
N ARG A 25 -16.27 -14.38 -26.26
CA ARG A 25 -14.93 -14.20 -25.75
C ARG A 25 -14.48 -15.59 -25.35
N GLY A 26 -13.93 -16.30 -26.29
CA GLY A 26 -13.04 -17.40 -26.01
C GLY A 26 -12.01 -16.81 -25.07
N ALA A 27 -12.26 -16.95 -23.77
CA ALA A 27 -11.25 -16.72 -22.78
C ALA A 27 -10.18 -17.79 -23.12
N THR A 28 -9.27 -17.43 -24.00
CA THR A 28 -7.95 -18.03 -23.99
C THR A 28 -7.55 -17.90 -22.54
N ARG A 29 -7.69 -19.00 -21.78
CA ARG A 29 -7.15 -19.08 -20.42
C ARG A 29 -5.66 -18.86 -20.62
N GLU A 30 -5.25 -17.60 -20.48
CA GLU A 30 -3.83 -17.28 -20.45
C GLU A 30 -3.22 -18.18 -19.41
N LYS A 31 -2.27 -19.00 -19.85
CA LYS A 31 -1.59 -19.93 -18.98
C LYS A 31 -1.02 -19.13 -17.81
N ALA A 32 -1.47 -19.44 -16.59
CA ALA A 32 -1.08 -18.70 -15.40
C ALA A 32 0.46 -18.62 -15.34
N ASN A 33 0.98 -17.40 -15.28
CA ASN A 33 2.41 -17.16 -15.21
C ASN A 33 2.87 -17.24 -13.75
N TYR A 34 3.13 -18.45 -13.29
CA TYR A 34 3.59 -18.71 -11.91
C TYR A 34 4.98 -18.13 -11.64
N GLU A 35 5.82 -17.99 -12.66
CA GLU A 35 7.13 -17.38 -12.51
C GLU A 35 6.99 -15.88 -12.20
N LEU A 36 6.15 -15.18 -12.95
CA LEU A 36 5.85 -13.77 -12.66
C LEU A 36 5.18 -13.63 -11.29
N ALA A 37 4.21 -14.47 -10.96
CA ALA A 37 3.54 -14.47 -9.66
C ALA A 37 4.52 -14.68 -8.50
N SER A 38 5.55 -15.52 -8.67
CA SER A 38 6.56 -15.77 -7.63
C SER A 38 7.41 -14.54 -7.29
N ARG A 39 7.50 -13.57 -8.21
CA ARG A 39 8.19 -12.27 -7.98
C ARG A 39 7.44 -11.42 -6.96
N PHE A 40 6.13 -11.59 -6.85
CA PHE A 40 5.24 -10.89 -5.91
C PHE A 40 4.88 -11.75 -4.70
N SER A 41 5.68 -12.76 -4.37
CA SER A 41 5.46 -13.54 -3.16
C SER A 41 5.56 -12.65 -1.92
N ARG A 42 4.75 -12.94 -0.89
CA ARG A 42 4.69 -12.17 0.36
C ARG A 42 6.08 -11.90 0.95
N LYS A 43 6.96 -12.91 0.96
CA LYS A 43 8.34 -12.79 1.44
C LYS A 43 9.17 -11.74 0.69
N LYS A 44 8.87 -11.51 -0.60
CA LYS A 44 9.57 -10.50 -1.41
C LYS A 44 8.90 -9.13 -1.28
N THR A 45 7.57 -9.08 -1.29
CA THR A 45 6.83 -7.82 -1.14
C THR A 45 7.01 -7.20 0.24
N ASP A 46 7.12 -8.01 1.31
CA ASP A 46 7.38 -7.52 2.66
C ASP A 46 8.74 -6.79 2.80
N LYS A 47 9.67 -7.05 1.87
CA LYS A 47 10.96 -6.34 1.79
C LYS A 47 10.90 -5.06 0.95
N MET A 48 9.82 -4.84 0.21
CA MET A 48 9.66 -3.72 -0.71
C MET A 48 8.63 -2.70 -0.20
N VAL A 49 7.80 -3.10 0.76
CA VAL A 49 6.73 -2.26 1.30
C VAL A 49 7.02 -1.98 2.77
N PHE A 50 7.27 -0.72 3.08
CA PHE A 50 7.58 -0.23 4.42
C PHE A 50 6.46 0.68 4.89
N SER A 51 6.19 0.70 6.20
CA SER A 51 5.30 1.65 6.89
C SER A 51 4.00 1.99 6.13
N THR A 52 3.21 0.96 5.81
CA THR A 52 1.88 1.14 5.19
C THR A 52 0.87 1.83 6.10
N SER A 53 1.18 1.91 7.39
CA SER A 53 0.38 2.61 8.39
C SER A 53 1.30 3.31 9.39
N VAL A 54 0.87 4.47 9.86
CA VAL A 54 1.53 5.24 10.91
C VAL A 54 0.72 5.12 12.19
N ARG A 55 1.40 4.87 13.31
CA ARG A 55 0.78 4.86 14.64
C ARG A 55 1.23 6.10 15.41
N PRO A 56 0.42 7.17 15.43
CA PRO A 56 0.76 8.37 16.18
C PRO A 56 0.66 8.12 17.68
N ILE A 57 1.64 8.57 18.44
CA ILE A 57 1.67 8.56 19.90
C ILE A 57 1.65 10.01 20.37
N TRP A 58 0.52 10.43 20.93
CA TRP A 58 0.30 11.79 21.37
C TRP A 58 1.04 12.09 22.69
N PHE A 59 1.59 13.28 22.78
CA PHE A 59 2.09 13.78 24.06
C PHE A 59 0.92 14.14 24.97
N LYS A 60 1.07 13.88 26.27
CA LYS A 60 -0.01 14.10 27.24
C LYS A 60 -0.35 15.57 27.46
N THR A 61 0.61 16.46 27.21
CA THR A 61 0.54 17.89 27.58
C THR A 61 0.52 18.80 26.36
N SER A 62 0.49 18.29 25.16
CA SER A 62 0.50 19.09 23.93
C SER A 62 -0.21 18.36 22.79
N ASP A 63 -0.61 19.12 21.77
CA ASP A 63 -1.21 18.57 20.54
C ASP A 63 -0.16 18.00 19.56
N LEU A 64 1.05 17.78 20.05
CA LEU A 64 2.12 17.15 19.30
C LEU A 64 1.97 15.62 19.36
N PHE A 65 2.39 14.95 18.32
CA PHE A 65 2.55 13.49 18.34
C PHE A 65 3.87 13.09 17.72
N TRP A 66 4.36 11.94 18.10
CA TRP A 66 5.50 11.32 17.46
C TRP A 66 5.10 9.97 16.88
N TYR A 67 5.88 9.49 15.90
CA TYR A 67 5.65 8.20 15.25
C TYR A 67 6.95 7.64 14.70
N GLU A 68 6.95 6.31 14.55
CA GLU A 68 8.00 5.55 13.90
C GLU A 68 7.64 5.35 12.42
N TYR A 69 8.62 5.52 11.56
CA TYR A 69 8.47 5.30 10.13
C TYR A 69 9.63 4.47 9.58
N LYS A 70 9.33 3.29 9.02
CA LYS A 70 10.30 2.41 8.39
C LYS A 70 10.46 2.74 6.92
N THR A 71 11.70 2.77 6.46
CA THR A 71 12.08 2.91 5.06
C THR A 71 13.03 1.78 4.66
N SER A 72 13.43 1.73 3.39
CA SER A 72 14.49 0.83 2.92
C SER A 72 15.83 1.09 3.59
N GLU A 73 16.05 2.30 4.07
CA GLU A 73 17.29 2.77 4.69
C GLU A 73 17.33 2.59 6.21
N GLY A 74 16.20 2.14 6.80
CA GLY A 74 16.10 1.92 8.24
C GLY A 74 14.89 2.58 8.87
N THR A 75 14.92 2.72 10.20
CA THR A 75 13.82 3.29 10.98
C THR A 75 14.11 4.74 11.35
N ASN A 76 13.13 5.59 11.16
CA ASN A 76 13.16 6.99 11.54
C ASN A 76 12.06 7.30 12.55
N TRP A 77 12.32 8.26 13.43
CA TRP A 77 11.36 8.74 14.42
C TRP A 77 11.13 10.23 14.21
N TYR A 78 9.87 10.62 14.09
CA TYR A 78 9.46 11.99 13.81
C TYR A 78 8.53 12.51 14.89
N VAL A 79 8.64 13.80 15.16
CA VAL A 79 7.63 14.55 15.89
C VAL A 79 6.90 15.48 14.92
N ALA A 80 5.59 15.51 15.01
CA ALA A 80 4.75 16.35 14.17
C ALA A 80 3.90 17.29 15.02
N ASP A 81 3.79 18.54 14.53
CA ASP A 81 2.89 19.55 15.05
C ASP A 81 1.77 19.79 14.03
N PRO A 82 0.55 19.26 14.27
CA PRO A 82 -0.57 19.44 13.34
C PRO A 82 -1.01 20.90 13.21
N ALA A 83 -0.88 21.67 14.27
CA ALA A 83 -1.31 23.09 14.26
C ALA A 83 -0.43 23.95 13.35
N LYS A 84 0.86 23.62 13.27
CA LYS A 84 1.84 24.33 12.42
C LYS A 84 2.11 23.62 11.10
N ALA A 85 1.54 22.42 10.90
CA ALA A 85 1.84 21.55 9.77
C ALA A 85 3.36 21.32 9.59
N THR A 86 4.09 21.13 10.68
CA THR A 86 5.54 20.91 10.69
C THR A 86 5.89 19.52 11.17
N GLN A 87 6.97 18.98 10.64
CA GLN A 87 7.54 17.69 11.00
C GLN A 87 9.04 17.84 11.16
N GLN A 88 9.61 17.24 12.18
CA GLN A 88 11.05 17.22 12.42
C GLN A 88 11.48 15.85 12.98
N GLU A 89 12.76 15.54 12.87
CA GLU A 89 13.30 14.34 13.51
C GLU A 89 13.19 14.46 15.04
N LEU A 90 12.78 13.36 15.68
CA LEU A 90 12.61 13.32 17.13
C LEU A 90 13.93 13.47 17.88
N PHE A 91 15.00 12.90 17.29
CA PHE A 91 16.39 12.98 17.81
C PHE A 91 17.38 12.70 16.68
N ASP A 92 18.63 13.12 16.89
CA ASP A 92 19.75 12.80 16.01
C ASP A 92 20.19 11.33 16.22
N LYS A 93 19.92 10.50 15.24
CA LYS A 93 20.22 9.06 15.27
C LYS A 93 21.72 8.78 15.30
N VAL A 94 22.52 9.58 14.59
CA VAL A 94 23.97 9.41 14.52
C VAL A 94 24.61 9.68 15.88
N LYS A 95 24.19 10.76 16.50
CA LYS A 95 24.65 11.12 17.84
C LYS A 95 24.28 10.05 18.85
N LEU A 96 23.02 9.58 18.82
CA LEU A 96 22.54 8.54 19.73
C LEU A 96 23.30 7.22 19.52
N ALA A 97 23.53 6.79 18.27
CA ALA A 97 24.32 5.59 17.97
C ALA A 97 25.75 5.70 18.50
N THR A 98 26.37 6.86 18.35
CA THR A 98 27.73 7.13 18.87
C THR A 98 27.78 7.03 20.38
N GLU A 99 26.84 7.68 21.08
CA GLU A 99 26.77 7.64 22.53
C GLU A 99 26.52 6.21 23.06
N LEU A 100 25.59 5.47 22.44
CA LEU A 100 25.34 4.06 22.78
C LEU A 100 26.58 3.21 22.58
N THR A 101 27.28 3.36 21.45
CA THR A 101 28.53 2.63 21.18
C THR A 101 29.60 2.92 22.24
N GLN A 102 29.71 4.16 22.69
CA GLN A 102 30.66 4.54 23.75
C GLN A 102 30.31 3.92 25.10
N ILE A 103 29.02 3.85 25.45
CA ILE A 103 28.57 3.30 26.74
C ILE A 103 28.67 1.79 26.76
N THR A 104 28.19 1.12 25.73
CA THR A 104 28.07 -0.35 25.70
C THR A 104 29.33 -1.04 25.21
N LYS A 105 30.21 -0.31 24.51
CA LYS A 105 31.38 -0.83 23.77
C LYS A 105 31.02 -1.76 22.60
N ASP A 106 29.77 -1.80 22.21
CA ASP A 106 29.27 -2.51 21.04
C ASP A 106 28.92 -1.51 19.92
N PRO A 107 29.26 -1.80 18.66
CA PRO A 107 28.95 -0.88 17.55
C PRO A 107 27.45 -0.85 17.24
N PHE A 108 26.85 0.34 17.26
CA PHE A 108 25.47 0.57 16.86
C PHE A 108 25.38 1.28 15.51
N ASP A 109 24.53 0.74 14.64
CA ASP A 109 24.20 1.37 13.36
C ASP A 109 23.09 2.41 13.56
N ALA A 110 23.35 3.65 13.13
CA ALA A 110 22.39 4.75 13.24
C ALA A 110 21.09 4.51 12.45
N GLN A 111 21.13 3.68 11.40
CA GLN A 111 19.95 3.36 10.60
C GLN A 111 19.10 2.27 11.25
N ASN A 112 19.71 1.38 12.03
CA ASN A 112 19.04 0.22 12.63
C ASN A 112 19.22 0.19 14.16
N LEU A 113 18.91 1.30 14.81
CA LEU A 113 18.97 1.37 16.26
C LEU A 113 17.97 0.39 16.89
N PRO A 114 18.37 -0.47 17.86
CA PRO A 114 17.53 -1.48 18.48
C PRO A 114 16.61 -0.89 19.57
N LEU A 115 15.92 0.21 19.24
CA LEU A 115 15.00 0.87 20.17
C LEU A 115 13.65 0.13 20.14
N LYS A 116 13.28 -0.50 21.26
CA LYS A 116 12.04 -1.29 21.34
C LYS A 116 10.87 -0.51 21.93
N GLU A 117 11.12 0.33 22.92
CA GLU A 117 10.10 1.12 23.60
C GLU A 117 10.63 2.51 23.91
N LEU A 118 10.17 3.51 23.12
CA LEU A 118 10.42 4.91 23.42
C LEU A 118 9.31 5.46 24.30
N ARG A 119 9.69 6.01 25.46
CA ARG A 119 8.77 6.70 26.38
C ARG A 119 9.27 8.13 26.55
N LEU A 120 8.55 9.04 25.94
CA LEU A 120 8.80 10.47 26.10
C LEU A 120 7.92 10.97 27.25
N LYS A 121 8.52 11.74 28.16
CA LYS A 121 7.82 12.34 29.33
C LYS A 121 7.47 13.79 29.01
#